data_cdd7802667a35358b884e3eb03d6d593
#
_entry.id   cdd7802667a35358b884e3eb03d6d593
#
_cell.length_a   1.000
_cell.length_b   1.000
_cell.length_c   1.000
_cell.angle_alpha   90.00
_cell.angle_beta   90.00
_cell.angle_gamma   90.00
#
_symmetry.space_group_name_H-M   'P 1'
#
loop_
_entity.id
_entity.type
_entity.pdbx_description
1 polymer ?
#
loop_
_entity_poly.entity_id
_entity_poly.type
_entity_poly.pdbx_seq_one_letter_code
_entity_poly.pdbx_strand_id
1 'polypeptide(L)'
;MSPMLAQATYIATKIGEAFAILVIAWLLTTLLRQLLRRMSTRYDLAPAFALGLRRGLSTVIYITALLMFLNRVGISGSVVWTTLTGFVAVGAVAFFAAWSVLSNIFCAFLILTTRPFRLYDYIEVLENGDKPGLKGRVVDINFVYTTLQETHANGDDTVLQVPNSQFFQRTTRRWRHEPEWSRVVREQKTAESAEWQDAGGR
;
A
#
# COMPACT_ATOMS: atom_id res chain seq x y z
N MET A 1 34.71 -2.20 53.27
CA MET A 1 34.75 -2.45 51.81
C MET A 1 35.03 -1.15 51.13
N SER A 2 36.05 -1.08 50.29
CA SER A 2 36.34 0.16 49.56
C SER A 2 35.17 0.50 48.59
N PRO A 3 34.82 1.77 48.41
CA PRO A 3 33.73 2.17 47.53
C PRO A 3 33.87 1.63 46.08
N MET A 4 35.12 1.42 45.65
CA MET A 4 35.45 0.83 44.36
C MET A 4 34.99 -0.64 44.24
N LEU A 5 35.13 -1.46 45.30
CA LEU A 5 34.67 -2.86 45.27
C LEU A 5 33.14 -2.95 45.22
N ALA A 6 32.41 -2.08 45.92
CA ALA A 6 30.96 -2.04 45.88
C ALA A 6 30.44 -1.62 44.50
N GLN A 7 31.11 -0.71 43.83
CA GLN A 7 30.75 -0.26 42.47
C GLN A 7 31.06 -1.34 41.42
N ALA A 8 32.20 -2.04 41.56
CA ALA A 8 32.56 -3.14 40.66
C ALA A 8 31.56 -4.33 40.78
N THR A 9 31.14 -4.70 41.98
CA THR A 9 30.15 -5.74 42.19
C THR A 9 28.79 -5.36 41.65
N TYR A 10 28.37 -4.12 41.80
CA TYR A 10 27.10 -3.62 41.24
C TYR A 10 27.08 -3.70 39.69
N ILE A 11 28.17 -3.27 39.04
CA ILE A 11 28.29 -3.35 37.57
C ILE A 11 28.30 -4.83 37.11
N ALA A 12 29.06 -5.69 37.78
CA ALA A 12 29.16 -7.10 37.46
C ALA A 12 27.80 -7.81 37.60
N THR A 13 27.01 -7.50 38.63
CA THR A 13 25.66 -8.07 38.79
C THR A 13 24.72 -7.61 37.69
N LYS A 14 24.75 -6.34 37.32
CA LYS A 14 23.91 -5.82 36.20
C LYS A 14 24.25 -6.47 34.85
N ILE A 15 25.53 -6.67 34.57
CA ILE A 15 26.00 -7.35 33.36
C ILE A 15 25.55 -8.81 33.38
N GLY A 16 25.70 -9.49 34.53
CA GLY A 16 25.26 -10.88 34.69
C GLY A 16 23.73 -11.05 34.50
N GLU A 17 22.91 -10.15 35.05
CA GLU A 17 21.46 -10.14 34.84
C GLU A 17 21.08 -9.90 33.38
N ALA A 18 21.73 -8.94 32.69
CA ALA A 18 21.51 -8.67 31.29
C ALA A 18 21.88 -9.88 30.39
N PHE A 19 22.98 -10.55 30.69
CA PHE A 19 23.39 -11.77 29.99
C PHE A 19 22.39 -12.91 30.23
N ALA A 20 21.94 -13.09 31.49
CA ALA A 20 20.93 -14.09 31.82
C ALA A 20 19.63 -13.91 31.03
N ILE A 21 19.16 -12.68 30.83
CA ILE A 21 17.96 -12.39 29.99
C ILE A 21 18.16 -12.89 28.56
N LEU A 22 19.32 -12.65 27.95
CA LEU A 22 19.60 -13.10 26.58
C LEU A 22 19.67 -14.63 26.49
N VAL A 23 20.28 -15.29 27.47
CA VAL A 23 20.36 -16.76 27.53
C VAL A 23 18.95 -17.37 27.70
N ILE A 24 18.12 -16.80 28.58
CA ILE A 24 16.74 -17.25 28.79
C ILE A 24 15.93 -17.08 27.52
N ALA A 25 16.02 -15.95 26.84
CA ALA A 25 15.34 -15.70 25.57
C ALA A 25 15.75 -16.71 24.49
N TRP A 26 17.02 -17.02 24.39
CA TRP A 26 17.55 -18.03 23.46
C TRP A 26 17.02 -19.44 23.80
N LEU A 27 17.02 -19.82 25.08
CA LEU A 27 16.47 -21.08 25.57
C LEU A 27 14.98 -21.20 25.26
N LEU A 28 14.20 -20.15 25.56
CA LEU A 28 12.75 -20.11 25.29
C LEU A 28 12.45 -20.25 23.78
N THR A 29 13.18 -19.53 22.93
CA THR A 29 12.99 -19.64 21.48
C THR A 29 13.38 -21.02 20.95
N THR A 30 14.40 -21.66 21.52
CA THR A 30 14.81 -23.01 21.15
C THR A 30 13.77 -24.04 21.58
N LEU A 31 13.26 -23.92 22.82
CA LEU A 31 12.18 -24.76 23.34
C LEU A 31 10.89 -24.62 22.53
N LEU A 32 10.52 -23.38 22.20
CA LEU A 32 9.36 -23.09 21.33
C LEU A 32 9.51 -23.75 19.96
N ARG A 33 10.68 -23.69 19.36
CA ARG A 33 10.97 -24.35 18.08
C ARG A 33 10.78 -25.87 18.17
N GLN A 34 11.23 -26.49 19.25
CA GLN A 34 11.08 -27.93 19.46
C GLN A 34 9.62 -28.32 19.69
N LEU A 35 8.89 -27.53 20.49
CA LEU A 35 7.47 -27.77 20.78
C LEU A 35 6.62 -27.64 19.50
N LEU A 36 6.80 -26.57 18.73
CA LEU A 36 6.06 -26.36 17.49
C LEU A 36 6.37 -27.43 16.43
N ARG A 37 7.60 -27.89 16.36
CA ARG A 37 7.96 -29.04 15.51
C ARG A 37 7.20 -30.31 15.91
N ARG A 38 7.17 -30.63 17.21
CA ARG A 38 6.44 -31.81 17.72
C ARG A 38 4.92 -31.70 17.47
N MET A 39 4.35 -30.50 17.64
CA MET A 39 2.92 -30.27 17.38
C MET A 39 2.59 -30.38 15.90
N SER A 40 3.43 -29.81 15.03
CA SER A 40 3.23 -29.84 13.56
C SER A 40 3.21 -31.29 13.04
N THR A 41 4.06 -32.17 13.56
CA THR A 41 4.07 -33.59 13.19
C THR A 41 2.92 -34.41 13.76
N ARG A 42 2.29 -33.94 14.87
CA ARG A 42 1.23 -34.67 15.54
C ARG A 42 -0.18 -34.27 15.10
N TYR A 43 -0.36 -33.05 14.63
CA TYR A 43 -1.67 -32.47 14.27
C TYR A 43 -1.83 -32.08 12.79
N ASP A 44 -0.90 -32.49 11.93
CA ASP A 44 -0.96 -32.24 10.47
C ASP A 44 -1.22 -30.77 10.09
N LEU A 45 -0.65 -29.84 10.89
CA LEU A 45 -0.83 -28.41 10.67
C LEU A 45 -0.19 -27.98 9.35
N ALA A 46 -0.90 -27.15 8.59
CA ALA A 46 -0.36 -26.57 7.36
C ALA A 46 1.01 -25.92 7.61
N PRO A 47 2.05 -26.25 6.83
CA PRO A 47 3.43 -25.80 7.09
C PRO A 47 3.57 -24.28 7.15
N ALA A 48 2.77 -23.55 6.35
CA ALA A 48 2.73 -22.09 6.35
C ALA A 48 2.23 -21.52 7.69
N PHE A 49 1.22 -22.13 8.29
CA PHE A 49 0.67 -21.71 9.58
C PHE A 49 1.67 -21.92 10.73
N ALA A 50 2.31 -23.08 10.76
CA ALA A 50 3.34 -23.41 11.78
C ALA A 50 4.55 -22.45 11.67
N LEU A 51 4.94 -22.08 10.45
CA LEU A 51 6.01 -21.11 10.20
C LEU A 51 5.64 -19.69 10.66
N GLY A 52 4.42 -19.25 10.37
CA GLY A 52 3.91 -17.95 10.79
C GLY A 52 3.82 -17.84 12.33
N LEU A 53 3.23 -18.85 12.98
CA LEU A 53 3.11 -18.91 14.42
C LEU A 53 4.49 -18.90 15.11
N ARG A 54 5.44 -19.69 14.60
CA ARG A 54 6.82 -19.71 15.10
C ARG A 54 7.49 -18.34 14.99
N ARG A 55 7.35 -17.66 13.84
CA ARG A 55 7.94 -16.32 13.64
C ARG A 55 7.30 -15.32 14.60
N GLY A 56 5.97 -15.29 14.70
CA GLY A 56 5.24 -14.39 15.58
C GLY A 56 5.64 -14.55 17.04
N LEU A 57 5.59 -15.78 17.59
CA LEU A 57 5.98 -16.03 18.97
C LEU A 57 7.47 -15.73 19.24
N SER A 58 8.36 -16.08 18.32
CA SER A 58 9.79 -15.75 18.49
C SER A 58 10.01 -14.23 18.51
N THR A 59 9.31 -13.48 17.68
CA THR A 59 9.38 -12.00 17.68
C THR A 59 8.92 -11.42 19.02
N VAL A 60 7.82 -11.92 19.58
CA VAL A 60 7.33 -11.50 20.91
C VAL A 60 8.38 -11.78 21.99
N ILE A 61 8.99 -12.97 22.01
CA ILE A 61 10.04 -13.32 22.98
C ILE A 61 11.22 -12.36 22.87
N TYR A 62 11.70 -12.07 21.63
CA TYR A 62 12.84 -11.17 21.44
C TYR A 62 12.49 -9.71 21.81
N ILE A 63 11.30 -9.22 21.51
CA ILE A 63 10.86 -7.88 21.92
C ILE A 63 10.81 -7.79 23.45
N THR A 64 10.22 -8.78 24.12
CA THR A 64 10.16 -8.82 25.59
C THR A 64 11.54 -8.86 26.21
N ALA A 65 12.43 -9.71 25.70
CA ALA A 65 13.82 -9.78 26.16
C ALA A 65 14.57 -8.47 25.96
N LEU A 66 14.37 -7.79 24.82
CA LEU A 66 14.96 -6.48 24.53
C LEU A 66 14.47 -5.42 25.54
N LEU A 67 13.16 -5.35 25.80
CA LEU A 67 12.60 -4.42 26.78
C LEU A 67 13.12 -4.67 28.20
N MET A 68 13.24 -5.94 28.61
CA MET A 68 13.84 -6.30 29.89
C MET A 68 15.33 -5.93 29.97
N PHE A 69 16.06 -6.15 28.88
CA PHE A 69 17.47 -5.77 28.78
C PHE A 69 17.64 -4.24 28.88
N LEU A 70 16.84 -3.46 28.13
CA LEU A 70 16.89 -1.98 28.18
C LEU A 70 16.62 -1.48 29.62
N ASN A 71 15.62 -2.07 30.29
CA ASN A 71 15.31 -1.71 31.67
C ASN A 71 16.50 -1.97 32.62
N ARG A 72 17.24 -3.08 32.42
CA ARG A 72 18.45 -3.37 33.20
C ARG A 72 19.62 -2.40 32.96
N VAL A 73 19.73 -1.89 31.73
CA VAL A 73 20.73 -0.88 31.34
C VAL A 73 20.36 0.53 31.86
N GLY A 74 19.17 0.69 32.45
CA GLY A 74 18.72 1.96 33.03
C GLY A 74 17.77 2.76 32.13
N ILE A 75 17.38 2.21 30.98
CA ILE A 75 16.35 2.80 30.11
C ILE A 75 15.00 2.32 30.64
N SER A 76 14.24 3.21 31.27
CA SER A 76 12.95 2.85 31.81
C SER A 76 11.94 2.50 30.71
N GLY A 77 11.03 1.56 30.98
CA GLY A 77 9.98 1.19 30.05
C GLY A 77 9.08 2.37 29.63
N SER A 78 8.95 3.38 30.49
CA SER A 78 8.23 4.63 30.15
C SER A 78 8.92 5.43 29.05
N VAL A 79 10.25 5.54 29.06
CA VAL A 79 11.03 6.21 28.01
C VAL A 79 10.86 5.49 26.67
N VAL A 80 10.95 4.15 26.68
CA VAL A 80 10.74 3.34 25.47
C VAL A 80 9.32 3.54 24.93
N TRP A 81 8.31 3.51 25.81
CA TRP A 81 6.92 3.69 25.43
C TRP A 81 6.65 5.09 24.88
N THR A 82 7.13 6.14 25.53
CA THR A 82 6.97 7.52 25.08
C THR A 82 7.62 7.75 23.71
N THR A 83 8.84 7.23 23.53
CA THR A 83 9.55 7.31 22.26
C THR A 83 8.79 6.58 21.15
N LEU A 84 8.34 5.35 21.41
CA LEU A 84 7.57 4.56 20.44
C LEU A 84 6.25 5.27 20.06
N THR A 85 5.52 5.77 21.06
CA THR A 85 4.27 6.51 20.82
C THR A 85 4.52 7.78 20.00
N GLY A 86 5.61 8.50 20.27
CA GLY A 86 6.02 9.64 19.46
C GLY A 86 6.29 9.28 18.00
N PHE A 87 7.04 8.22 17.75
CA PHE A 87 7.29 7.72 16.39
C PHE A 87 6.00 7.28 15.68
N VAL A 88 5.11 6.57 16.38
CA VAL A 88 3.82 6.15 15.83
C VAL A 88 2.96 7.37 15.50
N ALA A 89 2.91 8.38 16.35
CA ALA A 89 2.16 9.60 16.09
C ALA A 89 2.67 10.35 14.86
N VAL A 90 3.99 10.56 14.76
CA VAL A 90 4.61 11.18 13.58
C VAL A 90 4.38 10.34 12.32
N GLY A 91 4.55 9.02 12.44
CA GLY A 91 4.29 8.07 11.33
C GLY A 91 2.85 8.10 10.86
N ALA A 92 1.88 8.20 11.78
CA ALA A 92 0.46 8.32 11.44
C ALA A 92 0.18 9.62 10.66
N VAL A 93 0.71 10.75 11.09
CA VAL A 93 0.56 12.03 10.37
C VAL A 93 1.17 11.93 8.96
N ALA A 94 2.37 11.38 8.84
CA ALA A 94 3.02 11.19 7.54
C ALA A 94 2.22 10.24 6.63
N PHE A 95 1.65 9.16 7.20
CA PHE A 95 0.79 8.22 6.48
C PHE A 95 -0.47 8.90 5.96
N PHE A 96 -1.16 9.69 6.78
CA PHE A 96 -2.34 10.44 6.35
C PHE A 96 -2.00 11.48 5.27
N ALA A 97 -0.87 12.14 5.37
CA ALA A 97 -0.40 13.05 4.33
C ALA A 97 -0.17 12.33 2.98
N ALA A 98 0.35 11.11 3.00
CA ALA A 98 0.58 10.31 1.80
C ALA A 98 -0.66 9.53 1.32
N TRP A 99 -1.73 9.47 2.10
CA TRP A 99 -2.92 8.64 1.87
C TRP A 99 -3.53 8.83 0.49
N SER A 100 -3.64 10.07 0.01
CA SER A 100 -4.23 10.40 -1.29
C SER A 100 -3.47 9.73 -2.44
N VAL A 101 -2.14 9.80 -2.43
CA VAL A 101 -1.28 9.18 -3.45
C VAL A 101 -1.34 7.67 -3.35
N LEU A 102 -1.24 7.13 -2.12
CA LEU A 102 -1.29 5.68 -1.87
C LEU A 102 -2.62 5.08 -2.33
N SER A 103 -3.74 5.76 -2.09
CA SER A 103 -5.07 5.35 -2.56
C SER A 103 -5.11 5.22 -4.08
N ASN A 104 -4.55 6.18 -4.83
CA ASN A 104 -4.49 6.12 -6.28
C ASN A 104 -3.64 4.96 -6.79
N ILE A 105 -2.48 4.70 -6.16
CA ILE A 105 -1.62 3.55 -6.50
C ILE A 105 -2.36 2.22 -6.25
N PHE A 106 -3.06 2.11 -5.12
CA PHE A 106 -3.85 0.92 -4.82
C PHE A 106 -4.98 0.72 -5.82
N CYS A 107 -5.67 1.80 -6.20
CA CYS A 107 -6.71 1.75 -7.22
C CYS A 107 -6.16 1.39 -8.60
N ALA A 108 -4.96 1.86 -8.98
CA ALA A 108 -4.29 1.42 -10.21
C ALA A 108 -4.05 -0.10 -10.20
N PHE A 109 -3.54 -0.64 -9.08
CA PHE A 109 -3.37 -2.08 -8.91
C PHE A 109 -4.69 -2.85 -9.07
N LEU A 110 -5.80 -2.34 -8.49
CA LEU A 110 -7.12 -2.92 -8.66
C LEU A 110 -7.59 -2.86 -10.12
N ILE A 111 -7.41 -1.74 -10.82
CA ILE A 111 -7.76 -1.61 -12.25
C ILE A 111 -7.04 -2.68 -13.08
N LEU A 112 -5.74 -2.85 -12.86
CA LEU A 112 -4.92 -3.83 -13.59
C LEU A 112 -5.30 -5.29 -13.29
N THR A 113 -5.70 -5.58 -12.04
CA THR A 113 -6.04 -6.94 -11.57
C THR A 113 -7.47 -7.31 -11.91
N THR A 114 -8.45 -6.46 -11.56
CA THR A 114 -9.88 -6.73 -11.76
C THR A 114 -10.37 -6.37 -13.15
N ARG A 115 -9.64 -5.48 -13.85
CA ARG A 115 -9.90 -5.04 -15.22
C ARG A 115 -11.34 -4.56 -15.46
N PRO A 116 -11.86 -3.60 -14.67
CA PRO A 116 -13.19 -3.05 -14.89
C PRO A 116 -13.29 -2.40 -16.27
N PHE A 117 -12.20 -1.85 -16.77
CA PHE A 117 -12.01 -1.37 -18.15
C PHE A 117 -10.56 -1.66 -18.59
N ARG A 118 -10.28 -1.49 -19.88
CA ARG A 118 -8.97 -1.75 -20.48
C ARG A 118 -8.52 -0.56 -21.32
N LEU A 119 -7.26 -0.58 -21.74
CA LEU A 119 -6.77 0.35 -22.76
C LEU A 119 -7.67 0.30 -24.00
N TYR A 120 -7.96 1.48 -24.52
CA TYR A 120 -8.79 1.73 -25.70
C TYR A 120 -10.30 1.47 -25.50
N ASP A 121 -10.76 1.13 -24.31
CA ASP A 121 -12.18 1.12 -23.99
C ASP A 121 -12.74 2.55 -23.94
N TYR A 122 -13.99 2.72 -24.33
CA TYR A 122 -14.75 3.94 -24.11
C TYR A 122 -15.45 3.88 -22.78
N ILE A 123 -15.15 4.83 -21.91
CA ILE A 123 -15.73 4.90 -20.56
C ILE A 123 -16.28 6.29 -20.25
N GLU A 124 -17.19 6.32 -19.29
CA GLU A 124 -17.73 7.56 -18.72
C GLU A 124 -17.78 7.39 -17.20
N VAL A 125 -17.26 8.35 -16.50
CA VAL A 125 -17.33 8.45 -15.04
C VAL A 125 -18.51 9.33 -14.71
N LEU A 126 -19.61 8.75 -14.24
CA LEU A 126 -20.86 9.45 -13.99
C LEU A 126 -20.75 10.35 -12.76
N GLU A 127 -21.35 11.53 -12.81
CA GLU A 127 -21.45 12.42 -11.68
C GLU A 127 -22.74 12.14 -10.90
N ASN A 128 -22.65 12.03 -9.57
CA ASN A 128 -23.78 11.77 -8.66
C ASN A 128 -24.70 10.58 -9.08
N GLY A 129 -24.08 9.53 -9.67
CA GLY A 129 -24.77 8.27 -9.99
C GLY A 129 -25.35 8.21 -11.40
N ASP A 130 -26.05 9.23 -11.88
CA ASP A 130 -26.78 9.18 -13.17
C ASP A 130 -26.44 10.31 -14.14
N LYS A 131 -25.85 11.42 -13.63
CA LYS A 131 -25.54 12.56 -14.49
C LYS A 131 -24.34 12.28 -15.37
N PRO A 132 -24.35 12.73 -16.65
CA PRO A 132 -23.18 12.65 -17.51
C PRO A 132 -21.97 13.34 -16.86
N GLY A 133 -20.84 12.67 -16.88
CA GLY A 133 -19.60 13.16 -16.31
C GLY A 133 -18.45 13.11 -17.32
N LEU A 134 -17.26 12.83 -16.84
CA LEU A 134 -16.08 12.72 -17.68
C LEU A 134 -16.18 11.49 -18.58
N LYS A 135 -16.09 11.68 -19.89
CA LYS A 135 -16.16 10.60 -20.88
C LYS A 135 -14.96 10.64 -21.81
N GLY A 136 -14.55 9.49 -22.31
CA GLY A 136 -13.46 9.43 -23.27
C GLY A 136 -13.00 8.01 -23.55
N ARG A 137 -12.01 7.90 -24.42
CA ARG A 137 -11.31 6.65 -24.69
C ARG A 137 -10.09 6.54 -23.78
N VAL A 138 -9.92 5.41 -23.11
CA VAL A 138 -8.75 5.15 -22.27
C VAL A 138 -7.51 5.01 -23.16
N VAL A 139 -6.54 5.92 -23.02
CA VAL A 139 -5.30 5.89 -23.81
C VAL A 139 -4.10 5.47 -22.98
N ASP A 140 -4.16 5.69 -21.65
CA ASP A 140 -3.07 5.27 -20.75
C ASP A 140 -3.58 5.02 -19.32
N ILE A 141 -2.91 4.11 -18.58
CA ILE A 141 -3.21 3.79 -17.20
C ILE A 141 -1.90 3.85 -16.40
N ASN A 142 -1.72 4.91 -15.63
CA ASN A 142 -0.57 5.14 -14.77
C ASN A 142 -0.88 4.79 -13.31
N PHE A 143 0.15 4.82 -12.44
CA PHE A 143 -0.01 4.53 -11.01
C PHE A 143 -0.92 5.51 -10.26
N VAL A 144 -1.03 6.75 -10.71
CA VAL A 144 -1.78 7.80 -10.00
C VAL A 144 -3.06 8.15 -10.74
N TYR A 145 -3.05 8.19 -12.05
CA TYR A 145 -4.19 8.58 -12.89
C TYR A 145 -4.30 7.71 -14.14
N THR A 146 -5.51 7.63 -14.64
CA THR A 146 -5.85 7.08 -15.95
C THR A 146 -6.13 8.23 -16.91
N THR A 147 -5.58 8.16 -18.11
CA THR A 147 -5.70 9.18 -19.14
C THR A 147 -6.82 8.82 -20.10
N LEU A 148 -7.78 9.72 -20.25
CA LEU A 148 -8.87 9.62 -21.20
C LEU A 148 -8.67 10.63 -22.32
N GLN A 149 -8.80 10.21 -23.57
CA GLN A 149 -8.87 11.09 -24.73
C GLN A 149 -10.34 11.42 -25.00
N GLU A 150 -10.69 12.67 -24.93
CA GLU A 150 -12.00 13.19 -25.32
C GLU A 150 -11.86 13.98 -26.62
N THR A 151 -12.68 13.66 -27.62
CA THR A 151 -12.76 14.37 -28.87
C THR A 151 -14.01 15.23 -28.85
N HIS A 152 -13.84 16.53 -29.04
CA HIS A 152 -14.93 17.50 -29.06
C HIS A 152 -15.52 17.69 -30.48
N ALA A 153 -16.76 18.20 -30.54
CA ALA A 153 -17.46 18.41 -31.78
C ALA A 153 -16.76 19.42 -32.76
N ASN A 154 -15.90 20.27 -32.22
CA ASN A 154 -15.05 21.20 -33.03
C ASN A 154 -13.77 20.54 -33.58
N GLY A 155 -13.62 19.19 -33.39
CA GLY A 155 -12.45 18.48 -33.89
C GLY A 155 -11.23 18.50 -32.95
N ASP A 156 -11.28 19.22 -31.83
CA ASP A 156 -10.19 19.28 -30.88
C ASP A 156 -10.14 18.02 -30.05
N ASP A 157 -8.97 17.43 -29.89
CA ASP A 157 -8.70 16.33 -28.99
C ASP A 157 -8.17 16.85 -27.66
N THR A 158 -8.86 16.57 -26.56
CA THR A 158 -8.40 16.89 -25.22
C THR A 158 -8.06 15.64 -24.44
N VAL A 159 -7.14 15.81 -23.49
CA VAL A 159 -6.67 14.72 -22.64
C VAL A 159 -7.06 15.01 -21.20
N LEU A 160 -7.86 14.12 -20.62
CA LEU A 160 -8.31 14.21 -19.25
C LEU A 160 -7.52 13.22 -18.38
N GLN A 161 -6.86 13.72 -17.35
CA GLN A 161 -6.17 12.90 -16.36
C GLN A 161 -7.07 12.70 -15.14
N VAL A 162 -7.65 11.52 -15.02
CA VAL A 162 -8.59 11.18 -13.95
C VAL A 162 -7.87 10.37 -12.88
N PRO A 163 -7.81 10.83 -11.62
CA PRO A 163 -7.22 10.07 -10.52
C PRO A 163 -7.86 8.69 -10.40
N ASN A 164 -7.04 7.65 -10.24
CA ASN A 164 -7.51 6.26 -10.24
C ASN A 164 -8.53 5.96 -9.15
N SER A 165 -8.45 6.64 -8.00
CA SER A 165 -9.41 6.51 -6.91
C SER A 165 -10.85 6.92 -7.31
N GLN A 166 -11.02 7.81 -8.29
CA GLN A 166 -12.35 8.23 -8.74
C GLN A 166 -13.14 7.11 -9.41
N PHE A 167 -12.48 6.17 -10.07
CA PHE A 167 -13.14 5.02 -10.70
C PHE A 167 -13.78 4.05 -9.69
N PHE A 168 -13.34 4.08 -8.43
CA PHE A 168 -13.92 3.27 -7.35
C PHE A 168 -14.87 4.06 -6.44
N GLN A 169 -14.84 5.39 -6.53
CA GLN A 169 -15.73 6.28 -5.77
C GLN A 169 -16.98 6.66 -6.55
N ARG A 170 -16.98 6.49 -7.86
CA ARG A 170 -18.07 6.89 -8.77
C ARG A 170 -18.50 5.70 -9.64
N THR A 171 -19.68 5.80 -10.19
CA THR A 171 -20.17 4.82 -11.17
C THR A 171 -19.45 5.01 -12.48
N THR A 172 -18.82 3.96 -13.01
CA THR A 172 -18.17 3.97 -14.31
C THR A 172 -19.03 3.18 -15.30
N ARG A 173 -19.44 3.84 -16.37
CA ARG A 173 -20.11 3.21 -17.51
C ARG A 173 -19.07 2.85 -18.55
N ARG A 174 -19.09 1.62 -19.05
CA ARG A 174 -18.22 1.13 -20.12
C ARG A 174 -19.05 0.74 -21.32
N TRP A 175 -18.67 1.23 -22.49
CA TRP A 175 -19.26 0.81 -23.77
C TRP A 175 -18.52 -0.38 -24.35
N ARG A 176 -19.25 -1.38 -24.83
CA ARG A 176 -18.64 -2.53 -25.51
C ARG A 176 -18.21 -2.22 -26.94
N HIS A 177 -18.86 -1.25 -27.57
CA HIS A 177 -18.59 -0.76 -28.91
C HIS A 177 -18.36 0.75 -28.83
N GLU A 178 -17.83 1.32 -29.90
CA GLU A 178 -17.67 2.75 -30.02
C GLU A 178 -19.05 3.45 -29.91
N PRO A 179 -19.20 4.38 -28.95
CA PRO A 179 -20.46 5.05 -28.73
C PRO A 179 -20.76 6.05 -29.84
N GLU A 180 -22.04 6.33 -30.04
CA GLU A 180 -22.53 7.22 -31.10
C GLU A 180 -21.88 8.62 -31.04
N TRP A 181 -21.72 9.18 -29.85
CA TRP A 181 -21.06 10.49 -29.66
C TRP A 181 -19.62 10.52 -30.19
N SER A 182 -18.87 9.43 -30.13
CA SER A 182 -17.51 9.33 -30.64
C SER A 182 -17.50 9.16 -32.16
N ARG A 183 -18.46 8.41 -32.73
CA ARG A 183 -18.59 8.21 -34.18
C ARG A 183 -18.94 9.52 -34.89
N VAL A 184 -19.94 10.23 -34.40
CA VAL A 184 -20.40 11.52 -34.97
C VAL A 184 -19.23 12.53 -35.05
N VAL A 185 -18.47 12.67 -33.96
CA VAL A 185 -17.33 13.58 -33.92
C VAL A 185 -16.25 13.15 -34.92
N ARG A 186 -15.97 11.86 -35.03
CA ARG A 186 -14.98 11.36 -35.98
C ARG A 186 -15.41 11.56 -37.42
N GLU A 187 -16.68 11.34 -37.75
CA GLU A 187 -17.22 11.57 -39.09
C GLU A 187 -17.14 13.05 -39.48
N GLN A 188 -17.44 13.95 -38.54
CA GLN A 188 -17.29 15.42 -38.77
C GLN A 188 -15.84 15.77 -39.03
N LYS A 189 -14.88 15.27 -38.23
CA LYS A 189 -13.46 15.53 -38.43
C LYS A 189 -12.95 15.01 -39.77
N THR A 190 -13.45 13.85 -40.22
CA THR A 190 -13.06 13.26 -41.51
C THR A 190 -13.62 14.07 -42.68
N ALA A 191 -14.85 14.56 -42.58
CA ALA A 191 -15.48 15.38 -43.57
C ALA A 191 -14.75 16.75 -43.73
N GLU A 192 -14.44 17.39 -42.60
CA GLU A 192 -13.72 18.65 -42.55
C GLU A 192 -12.30 18.53 -43.15
N SER A 193 -11.58 17.46 -42.80
CA SER A 193 -10.24 17.20 -43.36
C SER A 193 -10.25 16.94 -44.87
N ALA A 194 -11.29 16.30 -45.38
CA ALA A 194 -11.46 16.09 -46.82
C ALA A 194 -11.74 17.41 -47.56
N GLU A 195 -12.53 18.30 -46.97
CA GLU A 195 -12.86 19.62 -47.53
C GLU A 195 -11.60 20.53 -47.61
N TRP A 196 -10.74 20.49 -46.60
CA TRP A 196 -9.45 21.21 -46.62
C TRP A 196 -8.49 20.68 -47.67
N GLN A 197 -8.46 19.37 -47.93
CA GLN A 197 -7.63 18.81 -49.00
C GLN A 197 -8.10 19.21 -50.39
N ASP A 198 -9.42 19.27 -50.63
CA ASP A 198 -9.99 19.73 -51.90
C ASP A 198 -9.81 21.22 -52.11
N ALA A 199 -9.90 22.03 -51.07
CA ALA A 199 -9.70 23.48 -51.14
C ALA A 199 -8.23 23.90 -51.34
N GLY A 200 -7.28 23.13 -50.76
CA GLY A 200 -5.83 23.41 -50.87
C GLY A 200 -5.17 22.88 -52.14
N GLY A 201 -5.89 22.09 -52.95
CA GLY A 201 -5.43 21.54 -54.24
C GLY A 201 -5.78 22.39 -55.49
N ARG A 202 -6.32 23.62 -55.29
CA ARG A 202 -6.63 24.52 -56.38
C ARG A 202 -5.66 25.73 -56.38
#